data_5cc972c93f545d92255a1984a7154f08
#
_entry.id   5cc972c93f545d92255a1984a7154f08
#
_cell.length_a   1.000
_cell.length_b   1.000
_cell.length_c   1.000
_cell.angle_alpha   90.00
_cell.angle_beta   90.00
_cell.angle_gamma   90.00
#
_symmetry.space_group_name_H-M   'P 1'
#
loop_
_entity.id
_entity.type
_entity.pdbx_description
1 polymer ?
#
loop_
_entity_poly.entity_id
_entity_poly.type
_entity_poly.pdbx_seq_one_letter_code
_entity_poly.pdbx_strand_id
1 'polypeptide(L)'
;MLPHHSSATDGVPLPAPSRESFVKVVRSLLSLAVMAGGTLQAQQATRTEPIAGLRANATGFHALVGARVVTAPGQVLDNATIVIRNGVVAAVGAGMAPPAGARVWELKGLTVYPGFVDAHADLGGDTPPQGGDVGPTHWNPQVRAWFSTTANLKDDTTRRTALRSLGFGAALAVPRQGLFRGTASVVHLGDAGVRERVLRPDLAQSIGFSRSFALGGTYPNSSMGTIALMKQTLLDAEWYGRAWGAYETSGRSILPPETSEALAALGKAVKGQQQVVFQTNNEEEYLRAFKLASEYKLTPWFRGSGQEY
;
A
#
# COMPACT_ATOMS: atom_id res chain seq x y z
N MET A 1 -29.05 -9.62 64.06
CA MET A 1 -29.57 -10.89 64.56
C MET A 1 -29.67 -11.85 63.35
N LEU A 2 -28.75 -12.80 63.30
CA LEU A 2 -28.68 -13.87 62.32
C LEU A 2 -29.70 -15.00 62.64
N PRO A 3 -29.93 -15.97 61.72
CA PRO A 3 -28.99 -17.11 61.74
C PRO A 3 -28.60 -17.69 60.37
N HIS A 4 -27.42 -18.30 60.39
CA HIS A 4 -26.86 -19.24 59.45
C HIS A 4 -27.72 -20.47 59.24
N HIS A 5 -27.81 -20.99 57.99
CA HIS A 5 -28.06 -22.40 57.72
C HIS A 5 -26.94 -22.91 56.79
N SER A 6 -26.14 -23.78 57.43
CA SER A 6 -25.19 -24.67 56.76
C SER A 6 -25.95 -25.95 56.42
N SER A 7 -25.92 -26.39 55.15
CA SER A 7 -26.25 -27.75 54.76
C SER A 7 -25.03 -28.40 54.11
N ALA A 8 -24.39 -29.24 54.86
CA ALA A 8 -23.39 -30.19 54.39
C ALA A 8 -24.10 -31.29 53.57
N THR A 9 -23.68 -31.46 52.35
CA THR A 9 -24.03 -32.67 51.55
C THR A 9 -22.85 -33.62 51.57
N ASP A 10 -23.04 -34.74 52.24
CA ASP A 10 -22.10 -35.88 52.27
C ASP A 10 -21.84 -36.38 50.87
N GLY A 11 -20.66 -36.18 50.35
CA GLY A 11 -20.19 -36.76 49.08
C GLY A 11 -19.66 -38.19 49.33
N VAL A 12 -20.38 -39.19 48.85
CA VAL A 12 -19.91 -40.56 48.78
C VAL A 12 -18.70 -40.64 47.85
N PRO A 13 -17.54 -41.15 48.27
CA PRO A 13 -16.39 -41.29 47.39
C PRO A 13 -16.59 -42.39 46.37
N LEU A 14 -16.44 -42.04 45.09
CA LEU A 14 -16.45 -43.01 43.98
C LEU A 14 -15.21 -43.93 44.09
N PRO A 15 -15.33 -45.22 43.84
CA PRO A 15 -14.19 -46.14 43.89
C PRO A 15 -13.20 -45.83 42.79
N ALA A 16 -11.92 -45.83 43.15
CA ALA A 16 -10.82 -45.62 42.21
C ALA A 16 -10.80 -46.75 41.13
N PRO A 17 -10.59 -46.43 39.88
CA PRO A 17 -10.54 -47.43 38.81
C PRO A 17 -9.38 -48.42 39.04
N SER A 18 -9.64 -49.71 38.87
CA SER A 18 -8.60 -50.73 39.00
C SER A 18 -7.50 -50.58 37.94
N ARG A 19 -6.27 -50.97 38.29
CA ARG A 19 -5.11 -50.91 37.38
C ARG A 19 -5.35 -51.55 36.02
N GLU A 20 -6.18 -52.58 35.94
CA GLU A 20 -6.53 -53.24 34.70
C GLU A 20 -7.44 -52.39 33.78
N SER A 21 -8.35 -51.58 34.34
CA SER A 21 -9.20 -50.68 33.57
C SER A 21 -8.39 -49.55 32.95
N PHE A 22 -7.39 -49.05 33.68
CA PHE A 22 -6.51 -47.99 33.17
C PHE A 22 -5.63 -48.46 32.01
N VAL A 23 -5.09 -49.68 32.08
CA VAL A 23 -4.29 -50.28 31.01
C VAL A 23 -5.11 -50.54 29.74
N LYS A 24 -6.40 -50.96 29.87
CA LYS A 24 -7.28 -51.15 28.72
C LYS A 24 -7.63 -49.83 28.01
N VAL A 25 -7.89 -48.76 28.78
CA VAL A 25 -8.17 -47.42 28.23
C VAL A 25 -6.93 -46.84 27.54
N VAL A 26 -5.75 -46.96 28.14
CA VAL A 26 -4.49 -46.48 27.55
C VAL A 26 -4.15 -47.27 26.28
N ARG A 27 -4.35 -48.59 26.24
CA ARG A 27 -4.16 -49.38 25.01
C ARG A 27 -5.16 -49.04 23.91
N SER A 28 -6.41 -48.74 24.22
CA SER A 28 -7.42 -48.31 23.24
C SER A 28 -7.12 -46.91 22.71
N LEU A 29 -6.63 -45.98 23.53
CA LEU A 29 -6.23 -44.65 23.10
C LEU A 29 -4.94 -44.68 22.26
N LEU A 30 -3.98 -45.54 22.59
CA LEU A 30 -2.77 -45.70 21.76
C LEU A 30 -3.08 -46.31 20.37
N SER A 31 -4.04 -47.26 20.31
CA SER A 31 -4.50 -47.86 19.04
C SER A 31 -5.21 -46.82 18.14
N LEU A 32 -6.00 -45.92 18.75
CA LEU A 32 -6.68 -44.85 18.02
C LEU A 32 -5.71 -43.78 17.53
N ALA A 33 -4.66 -43.47 18.29
CA ALA A 33 -3.62 -42.52 17.90
C ALA A 33 -2.74 -43.01 16.73
N VAL A 34 -2.48 -44.33 16.66
CA VAL A 34 -1.73 -44.93 15.56
C VAL A 34 -2.57 -44.98 14.26
N MET A 35 -3.89 -45.15 14.35
CA MET A 35 -4.77 -45.08 13.18
C MET A 35 -4.99 -43.67 12.66
N ALA A 36 -4.95 -42.63 13.52
CA ALA A 36 -5.04 -41.23 13.10
C ALA A 36 -3.74 -40.70 12.48
N GLY A 37 -2.59 -41.25 12.86
CA GLY A 37 -1.29 -40.87 12.30
C GLY A 37 -1.03 -41.37 10.87
N GLY A 38 -1.69 -42.46 10.48
CA GLY A 38 -1.49 -43.06 9.15
C GLY A 38 -2.22 -42.36 8.00
N THR A 39 -3.22 -41.55 8.28
CA THR A 39 -3.98 -40.83 7.23
C THR A 39 -3.48 -39.46 6.90
N LEU A 40 -2.61 -38.87 7.73
CA LEU A 40 -2.01 -37.53 7.47
C LEU A 40 -0.78 -37.58 6.56
N GLN A 41 -0.14 -38.72 6.35
CA GLN A 41 0.99 -38.85 5.44
C GLN A 41 0.62 -39.16 3.98
N ALA A 42 -0.64 -39.49 3.69
CA ALA A 42 -1.08 -39.79 2.32
C ALA A 42 -1.52 -38.56 1.52
N GLN A 43 -1.52 -37.35 2.10
CA GLN A 43 -1.95 -36.12 1.42
C GLN A 43 -0.83 -35.16 1.06
N GLN A 44 0.41 -35.48 1.31
CA GLN A 44 1.52 -34.81 0.62
C GLN A 44 1.79 -35.55 -0.70
N ALA A 45 0.85 -35.44 -1.63
CA ALA A 45 1.19 -35.62 -3.02
C ALA A 45 2.28 -34.57 -3.30
N THR A 46 3.51 -35.02 -3.47
CA THR A 46 4.61 -34.23 -4.01
C THR A 46 4.04 -33.57 -5.26
N ARG A 47 3.74 -32.26 -5.19
CA ARG A 47 3.54 -31.49 -6.39
C ARG A 47 4.86 -31.56 -7.13
N THR A 48 4.91 -32.45 -8.12
CA THR A 48 5.96 -32.43 -9.11
C THR A 48 5.80 -31.09 -9.81
N GLU A 49 6.62 -30.11 -9.42
CA GLU A 49 6.71 -28.89 -10.21
C GLU A 49 7.13 -29.27 -11.63
N PRO A 50 6.46 -28.77 -12.66
CA PRO A 50 6.85 -29.02 -14.03
C PRO A 50 8.31 -28.61 -14.19
N ILE A 51 9.11 -29.47 -14.78
CA ILE A 51 10.51 -29.19 -15.09
C ILE A 51 10.61 -27.84 -15.83
N ALA A 52 11.49 -26.96 -15.37
CA ALA A 52 11.57 -25.57 -15.83
C ALA A 52 11.71 -25.38 -17.36
N GLY A 53 12.09 -26.39 -18.13
CA GLY A 53 12.20 -26.35 -19.59
C GLY A 53 10.90 -26.57 -20.37
N LEU A 54 9.79 -26.97 -19.71
CA LEU A 54 8.48 -27.25 -20.36
C LEU A 54 7.43 -26.21 -20.01
N ARG A 55 7.80 -25.08 -19.42
CA ARG A 55 6.89 -23.96 -19.27
C ARG A 55 6.48 -23.48 -20.65
N ALA A 56 5.16 -23.52 -20.94
CA ALA A 56 4.63 -22.81 -22.09
C ALA A 56 5.11 -21.35 -21.96
N ASN A 57 6.09 -20.96 -22.76
CA ASN A 57 6.49 -19.56 -22.85
C ASN A 57 5.23 -18.81 -23.27
N ALA A 58 4.61 -18.13 -22.32
CA ALA A 58 3.55 -17.19 -22.62
C ALA A 58 4.16 -16.21 -23.64
N THR A 59 3.70 -16.30 -24.88
CA THR A 59 4.21 -15.41 -25.92
C THR A 59 3.90 -14.00 -25.46
N GLY A 60 4.91 -13.23 -25.06
CA GLY A 60 4.74 -11.81 -24.72
C GLY A 60 4.36 -10.96 -25.93
N PHE A 61 3.88 -11.60 -27.02
CA PHE A 61 3.54 -10.99 -28.28
C PHE A 61 2.09 -11.32 -28.64
N HIS A 62 1.22 -10.32 -28.57
CA HIS A 62 -0.21 -10.44 -28.77
C HIS A 62 -0.71 -9.39 -29.78
N ALA A 63 -1.72 -9.76 -30.55
CA ALA A 63 -2.46 -8.84 -31.42
C ALA A 63 -3.94 -8.93 -31.08
N LEU A 64 -4.54 -7.84 -30.66
CA LEU A 64 -5.98 -7.70 -30.43
C LEU A 64 -6.58 -7.11 -31.70
N VAL A 65 -7.43 -7.85 -32.41
CA VAL A 65 -7.89 -7.48 -33.74
C VAL A 65 -9.42 -7.27 -33.81
N GLY A 66 -9.85 -6.39 -34.70
CA GLY A 66 -11.27 -6.18 -35.00
C GLY A 66 -12.02 -5.33 -33.97
N ALA A 67 -11.34 -4.75 -33.02
CA ALA A 67 -11.96 -3.93 -31.97
C ALA A 67 -12.25 -2.50 -32.43
N ARG A 68 -13.23 -1.87 -31.83
CA ARG A 68 -13.33 -0.41 -31.78
C ARG A 68 -12.40 0.10 -30.68
N VAL A 69 -11.42 0.93 -31.03
CA VAL A 69 -10.41 1.41 -30.09
C VAL A 69 -10.55 2.91 -29.87
N VAL A 70 -10.77 3.31 -28.62
CA VAL A 70 -10.77 4.72 -28.20
C VAL A 70 -9.38 5.04 -27.69
N THR A 71 -8.61 5.84 -28.42
CA THR A 71 -7.22 6.20 -28.05
C THR A 71 -7.14 7.42 -27.17
N ALA A 72 -8.08 8.37 -27.35
CA ALA A 72 -8.23 9.59 -26.56
C ALA A 72 -9.69 10.08 -26.69
N PRO A 73 -10.13 11.03 -25.84
CA PRO A 73 -11.44 11.64 -25.98
C PRO A 73 -11.67 12.17 -27.41
N GLY A 74 -12.74 11.69 -28.06
CA GLY A 74 -13.08 12.05 -29.45
C GLY A 74 -12.24 11.34 -30.51
N GLN A 75 -11.26 10.55 -30.19
CA GLN A 75 -10.45 9.78 -31.15
C GLN A 75 -10.81 8.29 -31.11
N VAL A 76 -11.45 7.81 -32.14
CA VAL A 76 -11.93 6.44 -32.27
C VAL A 76 -11.40 5.81 -33.56
N LEU A 77 -10.89 4.60 -33.45
CA LEU A 77 -10.47 3.76 -34.57
C LEU A 77 -11.41 2.56 -34.64
N ASP A 78 -12.14 2.42 -35.70
CA ASP A 78 -12.98 1.24 -35.96
C ASP A 78 -12.16 0.15 -36.63
N ASN A 79 -12.52 -1.12 -36.39
CA ASN A 79 -11.83 -2.30 -36.91
C ASN A 79 -10.30 -2.21 -36.71
N ALA A 80 -9.88 -1.82 -35.50
CA ALA A 80 -8.48 -1.59 -35.24
C ALA A 80 -7.78 -2.83 -34.66
N THR A 81 -6.47 -2.85 -34.83
CA THR A 81 -5.56 -3.84 -34.22
C THR A 81 -4.65 -3.15 -33.21
N ILE A 82 -4.55 -3.74 -32.02
CA ILE A 82 -3.60 -3.34 -30.98
C ILE A 82 -2.53 -4.43 -30.89
N VAL A 83 -1.29 -4.06 -31.07
CA VAL A 83 -0.14 -4.96 -30.93
C VAL A 83 0.52 -4.74 -29.58
N ILE A 84 0.63 -5.80 -28.78
CA ILE A 84 1.27 -5.78 -27.48
C ILE A 84 2.51 -6.66 -27.54
N ARG A 85 3.67 -6.12 -27.17
CA ARG A 85 4.93 -6.86 -27.07
C ARG A 85 5.54 -6.66 -25.69
N ASN A 86 5.77 -7.76 -24.98
CA ASN A 86 6.34 -7.75 -23.64
C ASN A 86 5.60 -6.83 -22.65
N GLY A 87 4.26 -6.85 -22.70
CA GLY A 87 3.42 -6.04 -21.81
C GLY A 87 3.28 -4.56 -22.20
N VAL A 88 3.89 -4.14 -23.33
CA VAL A 88 3.82 -2.76 -23.82
C VAL A 88 3.04 -2.71 -25.13
N VAL A 89 2.18 -1.69 -25.31
CA VAL A 89 1.51 -1.42 -26.58
C VAL A 89 2.56 -0.93 -27.57
N ALA A 90 2.85 -1.78 -28.57
CA ALA A 90 3.86 -1.48 -29.59
C ALA A 90 3.28 -0.72 -30.79
N ALA A 91 2.02 -0.98 -31.15
CA ALA A 91 1.33 -0.29 -32.24
C ALA A 91 -0.20 -0.35 -32.06
N VAL A 92 -0.89 0.67 -32.57
CA VAL A 92 -2.36 0.71 -32.70
C VAL A 92 -2.68 1.30 -34.07
N GLY A 93 -3.57 0.65 -34.84
CA GLY A 93 -3.96 1.16 -36.14
C GLY A 93 -5.24 0.52 -36.67
N ALA A 94 -6.03 1.31 -37.41
CA ALA A 94 -7.21 0.80 -38.11
C ALA A 94 -6.79 -0.08 -39.30
N GLY A 95 -7.43 -1.23 -39.47
CA GLY A 95 -7.18 -2.14 -40.60
C GLY A 95 -5.77 -2.76 -40.62
N MET A 96 -4.97 -2.61 -39.58
CA MET A 96 -3.62 -3.16 -39.49
C MET A 96 -3.67 -4.68 -39.36
N ALA A 97 -2.92 -5.40 -40.22
CA ALA A 97 -2.79 -6.85 -40.12
C ALA A 97 -2.00 -7.25 -38.86
N PRO A 98 -2.36 -8.35 -38.19
CA PRO A 98 -1.60 -8.86 -37.04
C PRO A 98 -0.21 -9.29 -37.52
N PRO A 99 0.85 -8.90 -36.78
CA PRO A 99 2.21 -9.32 -37.15
C PRO A 99 2.41 -10.84 -37.04
N ALA A 100 3.27 -11.39 -37.90
CA ALA A 100 3.62 -12.81 -37.85
C ALA A 100 4.18 -13.21 -36.48
N GLY A 101 3.72 -14.36 -35.95
CA GLY A 101 4.14 -14.87 -34.65
C GLY A 101 3.41 -14.25 -33.43
N ALA A 102 2.53 -13.29 -33.63
CA ALA A 102 1.68 -12.79 -32.57
C ALA A 102 0.51 -13.76 -32.29
N ARG A 103 0.18 -13.93 -30.99
CA ARG A 103 -1.06 -14.59 -30.60
C ARG A 103 -2.23 -13.64 -30.89
N VAL A 104 -3.12 -14.06 -31.79
CA VAL A 104 -4.27 -13.24 -32.20
C VAL A 104 -5.45 -13.43 -31.25
N TRP A 105 -6.09 -12.33 -30.87
CA TRP A 105 -7.32 -12.27 -30.10
C TRP A 105 -8.37 -11.51 -30.87
N GLU A 106 -9.45 -12.19 -31.27
CA GLU A 106 -10.57 -11.59 -31.97
C GLU A 106 -11.45 -10.81 -30.98
N LEU A 107 -11.53 -9.50 -31.18
CA LEU A 107 -12.32 -8.59 -30.34
C LEU A 107 -13.43 -7.89 -31.15
N LYS A 108 -13.91 -8.53 -32.22
CA LYS A 108 -14.98 -7.99 -33.03
C LYS A 108 -16.25 -7.69 -32.24
N GLY A 109 -16.77 -6.48 -32.33
CA GLY A 109 -17.94 -6.00 -31.59
C GLY A 109 -17.62 -5.49 -30.18
N LEU A 110 -16.36 -5.55 -29.75
CA LEU A 110 -15.92 -4.99 -28.46
C LEU A 110 -15.27 -3.61 -28.64
N THR A 111 -15.41 -2.78 -27.60
CA THR A 111 -14.72 -1.49 -27.55
C THR A 111 -13.61 -1.56 -26.51
N VAL A 112 -12.40 -1.16 -26.89
CA VAL A 112 -11.21 -1.10 -26.02
C VAL A 112 -10.93 0.35 -25.66
N TYR A 113 -10.77 0.61 -24.38
CA TYR A 113 -10.39 1.90 -23.81
C TYR A 113 -9.02 1.81 -23.13
N PRO A 114 -8.28 2.93 -22.98
CA PRO A 114 -7.15 2.99 -22.05
C PRO A 114 -7.63 2.65 -20.63
N GLY A 115 -6.80 1.95 -19.86
CA GLY A 115 -7.10 1.69 -18.46
C GLY A 115 -7.14 3.00 -17.66
N PHE A 116 -8.08 3.10 -16.73
CA PHE A 116 -8.15 4.24 -15.81
C PHE A 116 -6.95 4.25 -14.85
N VAL A 117 -6.62 5.44 -14.36
CA VAL A 117 -5.63 5.63 -13.31
C VAL A 117 -6.36 6.12 -12.07
N ASP A 118 -6.27 5.36 -10.97
CA ASP A 118 -6.76 5.84 -9.67
C ASP A 118 -5.74 6.83 -9.10
N ALA A 119 -6.14 8.08 -8.97
CA ALA A 119 -5.26 9.15 -8.49
C ALA A 119 -5.02 9.10 -6.97
N HIS A 120 -5.69 8.22 -6.22
CA HIS A 120 -5.50 8.09 -4.78
C HIS A 120 -6.00 6.73 -4.27
N ALA A 121 -5.17 5.70 -4.35
CA ALA A 121 -5.50 4.37 -3.83
C ALA A 121 -4.78 4.07 -2.51
N ASP A 122 -5.52 3.50 -1.56
CA ASP A 122 -4.96 3.03 -0.29
C ASP A 122 -4.19 1.71 -0.48
N LEU A 123 -3.19 1.70 -1.33
CA LEU A 123 -2.31 0.56 -1.60
C LEU A 123 -0.91 0.75 -0.99
N GLY A 124 -0.68 1.88 -0.32
CA GLY A 124 0.64 2.30 0.14
C GLY A 124 1.22 1.53 1.33
N GLY A 125 0.54 0.48 1.78
CA GLY A 125 0.94 -0.29 2.95
C GLY A 125 0.64 0.42 4.28
N ASP A 126 0.80 -0.31 5.37
CA ASP A 126 0.70 0.24 6.71
C ASP A 126 2.09 0.74 7.14
N THR A 127 2.12 1.90 7.76
CA THR A 127 3.34 2.38 8.41
C THR A 127 3.69 1.41 9.54
N PRO A 128 4.95 1.01 9.70
CA PRO A 128 5.34 0.19 10.83
C PRO A 128 4.92 0.87 12.13
N PRO A 129 4.50 0.11 13.16
CA PRO A 129 4.22 0.67 14.46
C PRO A 129 5.46 1.39 14.96
N GLN A 130 5.31 2.61 15.43
CA GLN A 130 6.38 3.30 16.10
C GLN A 130 6.52 2.71 17.50
N GLY A 131 7.55 1.96 17.69
CA GLY A 131 8.00 1.50 18.99
C GLY A 131 9.51 1.52 18.97
N GLY A 132 10.12 2.38 19.74
CA GLY A 132 11.56 2.51 19.82
C GLY A 132 11.99 3.97 19.84
N ASP A 133 13.19 4.20 20.29
CA ASP A 133 13.82 5.49 20.43
C ASP A 133 13.54 6.40 19.23
N VAL A 134 13.34 7.67 19.53
CA VAL A 134 13.20 8.74 18.55
C VAL A 134 14.54 8.83 17.82
N GLY A 135 14.72 7.92 16.86
CA GLY A 135 15.89 7.91 16.00
C GLY A 135 15.88 9.12 15.07
N PRO A 136 16.66 9.12 14.00
CA PRO A 136 16.79 10.25 13.06
C PRO A 136 15.50 10.58 12.31
N THR A 137 14.35 10.02 12.71
CA THR A 137 13.07 10.20 12.01
C THR A 137 12.45 11.56 12.29
N HIS A 138 11.78 11.74 13.41
CA HIS A 138 11.19 13.02 13.86
C HIS A 138 10.67 12.87 15.28
N TRP A 139 10.76 13.94 16.11
CA TRP A 139 10.27 13.96 17.49
C TRP A 139 8.75 13.72 17.62
N ASN A 140 7.97 14.10 16.58
CA ASN A 140 6.53 13.89 16.59
C ASN A 140 6.14 12.69 15.69
N PRO A 141 5.42 11.70 16.22
CA PRO A 141 5.04 10.47 15.51
C PRO A 141 4.05 10.68 14.37
N GLN A 142 3.42 11.85 14.25
CA GLN A 142 2.55 12.19 13.13
C GLN A 142 3.33 12.66 11.90
N VAL A 143 4.65 12.93 12.05
CA VAL A 143 5.52 13.35 10.94
C VAL A 143 6.33 12.14 10.48
N ARG A 144 5.87 11.51 9.40
CA ARG A 144 6.43 10.29 8.81
C ARG A 144 6.87 10.52 7.35
N ALA A 145 7.32 11.72 7.04
CA ALA A 145 7.71 12.09 5.68
C ALA A 145 8.78 11.17 5.07
N TRP A 146 9.58 10.49 5.93
CA TRP A 146 10.59 9.51 5.56
C TRP A 146 10.02 8.18 5.04
N PHE A 147 8.75 7.89 5.33
CA PHE A 147 8.13 6.61 4.92
C PHE A 147 7.99 6.56 3.39
N SER A 148 8.59 5.55 2.77
CA SER A 148 8.47 5.31 1.33
C SER A 148 7.46 4.21 1.05
N THR A 149 6.43 4.53 0.27
CA THR A 149 5.47 3.53 -0.25
C THR A 149 6.17 2.48 -1.09
N THR A 150 7.15 2.88 -1.91
CA THR A 150 7.90 1.94 -2.76
C THR A 150 8.62 0.87 -1.93
N ALA A 151 9.27 1.27 -0.84
CA ALA A 151 10.00 0.34 0.03
C ALA A 151 9.07 -0.57 0.84
N ASN A 152 7.86 -0.12 1.14
CA ASN A 152 6.91 -0.78 2.03
C ASN A 152 5.65 -1.31 1.31
N LEU A 153 5.64 -1.30 -0.02
CA LEU A 153 4.51 -1.78 -0.82
C LEU A 153 4.25 -3.25 -0.53
N LYS A 154 3.02 -3.55 -0.09
CA LYS A 154 2.55 -4.93 0.15
C LYS A 154 1.70 -5.41 -1.01
N ASP A 155 1.61 -6.71 -1.16
CA ASP A 155 0.70 -7.30 -2.14
C ASP A 155 -0.71 -7.45 -1.57
N ASP A 156 -1.60 -6.56 -2.00
CA ASP A 156 -3.05 -6.68 -1.77
C ASP A 156 -3.72 -7.13 -3.08
N THR A 157 -3.67 -8.43 -3.34
CA THR A 157 -4.24 -9.04 -4.54
C THR A 157 -5.74 -8.81 -4.64
N THR A 158 -6.47 -8.86 -3.51
CA THR A 158 -7.92 -8.64 -3.47
C THR A 158 -8.28 -7.25 -3.96
N ARG A 159 -7.64 -6.22 -3.41
CA ARG A 159 -7.91 -4.84 -3.77
C ARG A 159 -7.47 -4.51 -5.19
N ARG A 160 -6.31 -5.03 -5.62
CA ARG A 160 -5.84 -4.89 -7.01
C ARG A 160 -6.83 -5.50 -8.00
N THR A 161 -7.33 -6.71 -7.71
CA THR A 161 -8.30 -7.40 -8.57
C THR A 161 -9.62 -6.61 -8.63
N ALA A 162 -10.10 -6.09 -7.51
CA ALA A 162 -11.28 -5.24 -7.47
C ALA A 162 -11.12 -3.98 -8.33
N LEU A 163 -10.00 -3.28 -8.24
CA LEU A 163 -9.72 -2.11 -9.08
C LEU A 163 -9.63 -2.47 -10.56
N ARG A 164 -8.97 -3.57 -10.90
CA ARG A 164 -8.90 -4.05 -12.30
C ARG A 164 -10.28 -4.39 -12.87
N SER A 165 -11.16 -4.99 -12.08
CA SER A 165 -12.53 -5.30 -12.55
C SER A 165 -13.36 -4.06 -12.86
N LEU A 166 -12.97 -2.89 -12.29
CA LEU A 166 -13.57 -1.58 -12.59
C LEU A 166 -12.87 -0.87 -13.77
N GLY A 167 -11.84 -1.47 -14.37
CA GLY A 167 -11.13 -0.92 -15.53
C GLY A 167 -9.89 -0.08 -15.19
N PHE A 168 -9.44 -0.07 -13.92
CA PHE A 168 -8.20 0.61 -13.55
C PHE A 168 -6.97 -0.23 -13.92
N GLY A 169 -6.00 0.40 -14.61
CA GLY A 169 -4.72 -0.22 -14.99
C GLY A 169 -3.56 0.16 -14.05
N ALA A 170 -3.64 1.34 -13.45
CA ALA A 170 -2.63 1.87 -12.54
C ALA A 170 -3.28 2.65 -11.39
N ALA A 171 -2.52 2.89 -10.33
CA ALA A 171 -2.98 3.67 -9.19
C ALA A 171 -1.83 4.43 -8.53
N LEU A 172 -2.12 5.59 -7.94
CA LEU A 172 -1.23 6.26 -7.01
C LEU A 172 -1.43 5.63 -5.63
N ALA A 173 -0.51 4.78 -5.23
CA ALA A 173 -0.49 4.16 -3.92
C ALA A 173 -0.05 5.19 -2.87
N VAL A 174 -0.92 5.48 -1.90
CA VAL A 174 -0.72 6.54 -0.91
C VAL A 174 -0.65 5.94 0.50
N PRO A 175 0.32 6.37 1.34
CA PRO A 175 0.36 5.95 2.74
C PRO A 175 -0.81 6.54 3.53
N ARG A 176 -1.31 5.80 4.55
CA ARG A 176 -2.57 6.15 5.24
C ARG A 176 -2.40 6.88 6.56
N GLN A 177 -1.28 6.73 7.24
CA GLN A 177 -1.13 7.12 8.64
C GLN A 177 -0.25 8.36 8.84
N GLY A 178 -0.62 9.20 9.78
CA GLY A 178 0.10 10.41 10.16
C GLY A 178 -0.46 11.67 9.49
N LEU A 179 0.11 12.81 9.85
CA LEU A 179 -0.13 14.10 9.18
C LEU A 179 0.76 14.24 7.95
N PHE A 180 2.08 14.10 8.11
CA PHE A 180 3.00 13.82 7.00
C PHE A 180 3.12 12.30 6.90
N ARG A 181 2.60 11.73 5.85
CA ARG A 181 2.40 10.28 5.75
C ARG A 181 3.53 9.54 5.05
N GLY A 182 4.37 10.29 4.33
CA GLY A 182 5.42 9.74 3.49
C GLY A 182 5.15 9.90 2.01
N THR A 183 5.94 9.21 1.18
CA THR A 183 5.86 9.34 -0.26
C THR A 183 4.85 8.40 -0.88
N ALA A 184 4.07 8.92 -1.82
CA ALA A 184 3.17 8.17 -2.68
C ALA A 184 3.89 7.76 -3.98
N SER A 185 3.55 6.58 -4.53
CA SER A 185 4.18 6.01 -5.72
C SER A 185 3.14 5.50 -6.71
N VAL A 186 3.41 5.65 -8.01
CA VAL A 186 2.52 5.10 -9.03
C VAL A 186 2.88 3.63 -9.26
N VAL A 187 1.87 2.78 -9.17
CA VAL A 187 1.99 1.34 -9.37
C VAL A 187 1.00 0.86 -10.43
N HIS A 188 1.40 -0.12 -11.25
CA HIS A 188 0.43 -0.81 -12.09
C HIS A 188 -0.27 -1.93 -11.30
N LEU A 189 -1.49 -2.26 -11.68
CA LEU A 189 -2.34 -3.21 -10.96
C LEU A 189 -2.22 -4.66 -11.48
N GLY A 190 -1.32 -4.95 -12.40
CA GLY A 190 -1.08 -6.27 -12.97
C GLY A 190 -0.47 -7.27 -11.98
N ASP A 191 -0.30 -8.52 -12.42
CA ASP A 191 0.14 -9.65 -11.58
C ASP A 191 1.66 -9.84 -11.55
N ALA A 192 2.44 -8.81 -11.84
CA ALA A 192 3.89 -8.80 -11.68
C ALA A 192 4.32 -8.79 -10.19
N GLY A 193 5.57 -9.07 -9.93
CA GLY A 193 6.15 -8.98 -8.59
C GLY A 193 5.99 -7.58 -7.98
N VAL A 194 5.96 -7.48 -6.65
CA VAL A 194 5.68 -6.21 -5.95
C VAL A 194 6.59 -5.07 -6.43
N ARG A 195 7.88 -5.34 -6.59
CA ARG A 195 8.86 -4.33 -7.05
C ARG A 195 8.70 -3.96 -8.52
N GLU A 196 8.33 -4.92 -9.35
CA GLU A 196 8.13 -4.73 -10.79
C GLU A 196 6.89 -3.90 -11.09
N ARG A 197 5.96 -3.82 -10.15
CA ARG A 197 4.73 -3.02 -10.28
C ARG A 197 4.95 -1.53 -10.11
N VAL A 198 6.08 -1.08 -9.58
CA VAL A 198 6.36 0.33 -9.36
C VAL A 198 6.71 1.01 -10.69
N LEU A 199 5.84 1.90 -11.16
CA LEU A 199 6.04 2.68 -12.38
C LEU A 199 6.79 3.98 -12.11
N ARG A 200 6.48 4.66 -11.01
CA ARG A 200 7.08 5.92 -10.58
C ARG A 200 7.22 5.91 -9.06
N PRO A 201 8.44 5.72 -8.54
CA PRO A 201 8.70 5.78 -7.11
C PRO A 201 8.63 7.22 -6.60
N ASP A 202 8.21 7.38 -5.36
CA ASP A 202 8.30 8.61 -4.56
C ASP A 202 7.87 9.90 -5.30
N LEU A 203 6.76 9.78 -6.06
CA LEU A 203 6.26 10.85 -6.92
C LEU A 203 5.81 12.09 -6.14
N ALA A 204 5.14 11.88 -5.01
CA ALA A 204 4.57 12.96 -4.22
C ALA A 204 4.68 12.69 -2.72
N GLN A 205 4.83 13.74 -1.91
CA GLN A 205 4.62 13.64 -0.46
C GLN A 205 3.12 13.64 -0.16
N SER A 206 2.69 12.83 0.81
CA SER A 206 1.31 12.77 1.24
C SER A 206 1.12 13.46 2.59
N ILE A 207 0.19 14.40 2.65
CA ILE A 207 -0.20 15.14 3.84
C ILE A 207 -1.70 14.98 4.05
N GLY A 208 -2.13 14.72 5.29
CA GLY A 208 -3.55 14.61 5.61
C GLY A 208 -3.87 15.23 6.96
N PHE A 209 -5.10 15.62 7.16
CA PHE A 209 -5.57 16.27 8.38
C PHE A 209 -6.10 15.27 9.42
N SER A 210 -6.23 14.00 9.06
CA SER A 210 -6.69 12.95 9.98
C SER A 210 -5.65 12.71 11.07
N ARG A 211 -6.04 13.00 12.29
CA ARG A 211 -5.25 12.74 13.50
C ARG A 211 -5.43 11.30 13.91
N SER A 212 -4.35 10.58 14.11
CA SER A 212 -4.42 9.31 14.83
C SER A 212 -4.59 9.64 16.31
N PHE A 213 -5.77 9.40 16.85
CA PHE A 213 -6.00 9.41 18.29
C PHE A 213 -5.38 8.14 18.91
N ALA A 214 -4.05 8.03 18.88
CA ALA A 214 -3.39 7.03 19.67
C ALA A 214 -3.66 7.35 21.17
N LEU A 215 -4.10 6.36 21.88
CA LEU A 215 -4.34 6.38 23.32
C LEU A 215 -3.30 7.24 24.06
N GLY A 216 -3.72 8.33 24.67
CA GLY A 216 -2.86 9.11 25.55
C GLY A 216 -2.62 10.58 25.22
N GLY A 217 -3.42 11.22 24.37
CA GLY A 217 -3.39 12.69 24.25
C GLY A 217 -2.12 13.31 23.67
N THR A 218 -1.42 12.59 22.79
CA THR A 218 -0.22 13.11 22.12
C THR A 218 -0.55 14.30 21.21
N TYR A 219 0.28 15.32 21.24
CA TYR A 219 0.21 16.46 20.34
C TYR A 219 0.36 16.02 18.86
N PRO A 220 -0.46 16.57 17.93
CA PRO A 220 -1.51 17.58 18.13
C PRO A 220 -2.87 16.98 18.53
N ASN A 221 -3.56 17.62 19.45
CA ASN A 221 -4.90 17.23 19.93
C ASN A 221 -6.04 18.14 19.42
N SER A 222 -5.72 19.14 18.60
CA SER A 222 -6.67 20.09 18.03
C SER A 222 -6.34 20.39 16.57
N SER A 223 -7.31 20.93 15.82
CA SER A 223 -7.08 21.39 14.44
C SER A 223 -6.05 22.51 14.36
N MET A 224 -6.04 23.40 15.37
CA MET A 224 -5.04 24.47 15.45
C MET A 224 -3.63 23.88 15.67
N GLY A 225 -3.49 22.93 16.59
CA GLY A 225 -2.23 22.21 16.81
C GLY A 225 -1.77 21.44 15.58
N THR A 226 -2.71 20.86 14.82
CA THR A 226 -2.41 20.20 13.53
C THR A 226 -1.76 21.16 12.53
N ILE A 227 -2.36 22.33 12.34
CA ILE A 227 -1.82 23.36 11.44
C ILE A 227 -0.48 23.89 11.95
N ALA A 228 -0.36 24.11 13.27
CA ALA A 228 0.91 24.58 13.86
C ALA A 228 2.03 23.55 13.63
N LEU A 229 1.78 22.26 13.84
CA LEU A 229 2.75 21.20 13.57
C LEU A 229 3.13 21.15 12.08
N MET A 230 2.15 21.25 11.18
CA MET A 230 2.43 21.24 9.74
C MET A 230 3.32 22.43 9.34
N LYS A 231 3.02 23.63 9.80
CA LYS A 231 3.82 24.82 9.54
C LYS A 231 5.23 24.70 10.11
N GLN A 232 5.34 24.27 11.37
CA GLN A 232 6.64 24.08 12.00
C GLN A 232 7.50 23.06 11.23
N THR A 233 6.91 21.92 10.87
CA THR A 233 7.63 20.89 10.11
C THR A 233 8.13 21.39 8.74
N LEU A 234 7.34 22.19 8.03
CA LEU A 234 7.76 22.76 6.74
C LEU A 234 8.86 23.81 6.92
N LEU A 235 8.78 24.68 7.95
CA LEU A 235 9.85 25.62 8.30
C LEU A 235 11.14 24.90 8.70
N ASP A 236 11.00 23.84 9.49
CA ASP A 236 12.16 23.03 9.90
C ASP A 236 12.81 22.34 8.70
N ALA A 237 12.01 21.85 7.74
CA ALA A 237 12.53 21.26 6.50
C ALA A 237 13.28 22.28 5.62
N GLU A 238 12.77 23.53 5.50
CA GLU A 238 13.47 24.61 4.82
C GLU A 238 14.78 24.97 5.53
N TRP A 239 14.73 25.12 6.87
CA TRP A 239 15.92 25.41 7.65
C TRP A 239 16.96 24.30 7.51
N TYR A 240 16.52 23.03 7.60
CA TYR A 240 17.36 21.85 7.47
C TYR A 240 18.13 21.85 6.14
N GLY A 241 17.41 22.13 5.04
CA GLY A 241 18.04 22.22 3.72
C GLY A 241 19.09 23.33 3.63
N ARG A 242 18.84 24.51 4.25
CA ARG A 242 19.80 25.60 4.32
C ARG A 242 21.02 25.26 5.20
N ALA A 243 20.79 24.63 6.34
CA ALA A 243 21.85 24.25 7.27
C ALA A 243 22.82 23.23 6.64
N TRP A 244 22.30 22.21 5.96
CA TRP A 244 23.12 21.25 5.24
C TRP A 244 23.86 21.90 4.06
N GLY A 245 23.21 22.79 3.31
CA GLY A 245 23.86 23.55 2.24
C GLY A 245 25.02 24.43 2.77
N ALA A 246 24.86 25.10 3.91
CA ALA A 246 25.91 25.83 4.57
C ALA A 246 27.08 24.94 5.01
N TYR A 247 26.78 23.79 5.59
CA TYR A 247 27.81 22.80 5.98
C TYR A 247 28.62 22.31 4.78
N GLU A 248 27.96 21.95 3.69
CA GLU A 248 28.63 21.49 2.47
C GLU A 248 29.50 22.61 1.85
N THR A 249 28.98 23.86 1.80
CA THR A 249 29.68 24.99 1.23
C THR A 249 30.86 25.44 2.07
N SER A 250 30.82 25.23 3.41
CA SER A 250 31.92 25.59 4.31
C SER A 250 33.15 24.68 4.19
N GLY A 251 33.15 23.72 3.28
CA GLY A 251 34.19 22.68 3.21
C GLY A 251 34.26 21.81 4.46
N ARG A 252 33.14 21.70 5.20
CA ARG A 252 33.00 20.96 6.45
C ARG A 252 33.81 21.56 7.61
N SER A 253 34.04 22.86 7.58
CA SER A 253 34.73 23.60 8.65
C SER A 253 33.83 23.91 9.86
N ILE A 254 32.51 23.69 9.73
CA ILE A 254 31.51 23.81 10.80
C ILE A 254 30.97 22.43 11.18
N LEU A 255 30.33 22.31 12.35
CA LEU A 255 29.70 21.06 12.77
C LEU A 255 28.53 20.71 11.82
N PRO A 256 28.36 19.41 11.45
CA PRO A 256 27.24 18.99 10.65
C PRO A 256 25.93 19.20 11.42
N PRO A 257 24.84 19.58 10.77
CA PRO A 257 23.52 19.57 11.38
C PRO A 257 23.13 18.16 11.83
N GLU A 258 22.32 18.09 12.88
CA GLU A 258 21.73 16.82 13.31
C GLU A 258 20.93 16.17 12.17
N THR A 259 21.09 14.86 12.00
CA THR A 259 20.42 14.13 10.92
C THR A 259 18.94 13.91 11.24
N SER A 260 18.07 14.22 10.26
CA SER A 260 16.63 13.94 10.32
C SER A 260 16.15 13.42 8.98
N GLU A 261 15.76 12.14 8.95
CA GLU A 261 15.23 11.50 7.74
C GLU A 261 13.92 12.15 7.26
N ALA A 262 13.06 12.57 8.20
CA ALA A 262 11.81 13.22 7.87
C ALA A 262 12.01 14.58 7.21
N LEU A 263 12.91 15.41 7.74
CA LEU A 263 13.20 16.74 7.18
C LEU A 263 13.95 16.62 5.85
N ALA A 264 14.85 15.65 5.74
CA ALA A 264 15.55 15.35 4.49
C ALA A 264 14.55 14.93 3.37
N ALA A 265 13.58 14.07 3.70
CA ALA A 265 12.56 13.60 2.76
C ALA A 265 11.65 14.74 2.25
N LEU A 266 11.39 15.76 3.07
CA LEU A 266 10.62 16.96 2.68
C LEU A 266 11.42 17.95 1.83
N GLY A 267 12.72 17.81 1.76
CA GLY A 267 13.61 18.78 1.09
C GLY A 267 13.27 19.05 -0.37
N LYS A 268 12.75 18.05 -1.12
CA LYS A 268 12.30 18.24 -2.51
C LYS A 268 10.95 18.96 -2.56
N ALA A 269 10.05 18.64 -1.65
CA ALA A 269 8.71 19.22 -1.60
C ALA A 269 8.78 20.74 -1.29
N VAL A 270 9.56 21.15 -0.28
CA VAL A 270 9.71 22.58 0.08
C VAL A 270 10.49 23.38 -0.96
N LYS A 271 11.23 22.74 -1.87
CA LYS A 271 11.86 23.35 -3.03
C LYS A 271 10.95 23.39 -4.27
N GLY A 272 9.71 22.92 -4.19
CA GLY A 272 8.78 22.81 -5.32
C GLY A 272 9.18 21.75 -6.38
N GLN A 273 10.10 20.84 -6.04
CA GLN A 273 10.64 19.82 -6.94
C GLN A 273 9.88 18.48 -6.85
N GLN A 274 8.95 18.39 -5.92
CA GLN A 274 8.10 17.21 -5.72
C GLN A 274 6.67 17.66 -5.41
N GLN A 275 5.68 16.97 -5.97
CA GLN A 275 4.28 17.20 -5.67
C GLN A 275 3.96 16.88 -4.22
N VAL A 276 2.90 17.53 -3.72
CA VAL A 276 2.34 17.25 -2.40
C VAL A 276 0.85 16.91 -2.54
N VAL A 277 0.47 15.70 -2.17
CA VAL A 277 -0.93 15.28 -2.16
C VAL A 277 -1.53 15.61 -0.80
N PHE A 278 -2.47 16.54 -0.77
CA PHE A 278 -3.28 16.84 0.40
C PHE A 278 -4.55 16.01 0.40
N GLN A 279 -4.77 15.24 1.46
CA GLN A 279 -6.04 14.58 1.69
C GLN A 279 -6.87 15.41 2.67
N THR A 280 -8.01 15.92 2.20
CA THR A 280 -8.95 16.73 2.95
C THR A 280 -10.28 16.00 3.09
N ASN A 281 -10.98 16.21 4.20
CA ASN A 281 -12.23 15.53 4.50
C ASN A 281 -13.43 16.48 4.45
N ASN A 282 -13.21 17.78 4.34
CA ASN A 282 -14.22 18.82 4.25
C ASN A 282 -13.64 20.12 3.64
N GLU A 283 -14.50 21.05 3.35
CA GLU A 283 -14.19 22.37 2.77
C GLU A 283 -13.15 23.15 3.59
N GLU A 284 -13.30 23.15 4.91
CA GLU A 284 -12.37 23.90 5.77
C GLU A 284 -10.95 23.34 5.73
N GLU A 285 -10.80 22.04 5.70
CA GLU A 285 -9.48 21.40 5.55
C GLU A 285 -8.89 21.70 4.17
N TYR A 286 -9.71 21.72 3.13
CA TYR A 286 -9.30 22.11 1.79
C TYR A 286 -8.74 23.54 1.75
N LEU A 287 -9.49 24.51 2.30
CA LEU A 287 -9.05 25.91 2.35
C LEU A 287 -7.77 26.09 3.17
N ARG A 288 -7.64 25.34 4.28
CA ARG A 288 -6.41 25.33 5.09
C ARG A 288 -5.24 24.72 4.34
N ALA A 289 -5.45 23.62 3.61
CA ALA A 289 -4.42 22.99 2.78
C ALA A 289 -3.98 23.90 1.65
N PHE A 290 -4.92 24.57 0.99
CA PHE A 290 -4.63 25.55 -0.07
C PHE A 290 -3.79 26.72 0.45
N LYS A 291 -4.17 27.27 1.62
CA LYS A 291 -3.41 28.35 2.26
C LYS A 291 -2.00 27.90 2.63
N LEU A 292 -1.86 26.69 3.19
CA LEU A 292 -0.57 26.09 3.54
C LEU A 292 0.31 25.91 2.28
N ALA A 293 -0.26 25.33 1.22
CA ALA A 293 0.45 25.14 -0.04
C ALA A 293 0.93 26.45 -0.66
N SER A 294 0.09 27.50 -0.62
CA SER A 294 0.42 28.83 -1.12
C SER A 294 1.52 29.50 -0.29
N GLU A 295 1.46 29.42 1.04
CA GLU A 295 2.41 30.03 1.97
C GLU A 295 3.83 29.42 1.79
N TYR A 296 3.91 28.10 1.61
CA TYR A 296 5.18 27.37 1.45
C TYR A 296 5.54 27.07 0.00
N LYS A 297 4.83 27.64 -0.98
CA LYS A 297 5.08 27.46 -2.43
C LYS A 297 5.15 26.00 -2.85
N LEU A 298 4.34 25.14 -2.22
CA LEU A 298 4.27 23.73 -2.56
C LEU A 298 3.55 23.54 -3.89
N THR A 299 3.77 22.40 -4.56
CA THR A 299 3.05 22.02 -5.79
C THR A 299 1.92 21.03 -5.39
N PRO A 300 0.70 21.53 -5.09
CA PRO A 300 -0.32 20.72 -4.46
C PRO A 300 -1.16 19.92 -5.45
N TRP A 301 -1.55 18.71 -5.06
CA TRP A 301 -2.69 17.98 -5.53
C TRP A 301 -3.67 17.83 -4.37
N PHE A 302 -4.97 17.94 -4.62
CA PHE A 302 -5.97 17.79 -3.59
C PHE A 302 -6.84 16.57 -3.84
N ARG A 303 -7.00 15.75 -2.82
CA ARG A 303 -8.01 14.72 -2.73
C ARG A 303 -9.05 15.18 -1.73
N GLY A 304 -10.18 15.59 -2.23
CA GLY A 304 -11.31 16.07 -1.43
C GLY A 304 -12.32 15.01 -1.04
N SER A 305 -13.35 15.41 -0.35
CA SER A 305 -14.52 14.61 0.00
C SER A 305 -15.58 14.60 -1.12
N GLY A 306 -15.47 15.49 -2.11
CA GLY A 306 -16.47 15.74 -3.15
C GLY A 306 -17.50 16.81 -2.79
N GLN A 307 -17.25 17.55 -1.71
CA GLN A 307 -18.14 18.64 -1.23
C GLN A 307 -17.46 20.02 -1.28
N GLU A 308 -16.29 20.11 -1.91
CA GLU A 308 -15.47 21.32 -1.99
C GLU A 308 -15.73 22.15 -3.26
N TYR A 309 -17.01 22.37 -3.62
CA TYR A 309 -17.42 23.16 -4.81
C TYR A 309 -18.10 24.47 -4.45
#